data_e4586bb8999db78dd7899223d92ee500
#
_entry.id   e4586bb8999db78dd7899223d92ee500
#
_cell.length_a   1.000
_cell.length_b   1.000
_cell.length_c   1.000
_cell.angle_alpha   90.00
_cell.angle_beta   90.00
_cell.angle_gamma   90.00
#
_symmetry.space_group_name_H-M   'P 1'
#
loop_
_entity.id
_entity.type
_entity.pdbx_description
1 polymer ?
#
loop_
_entity_poly.entity_id
_entity_poly.type
_entity_poly.pdbx_seq_one_letter_code
_entity_poly.pdbx_strand_id
1 'polypeptide(L)'
;VPVVVVRGKSLTTNVDKMMELLGQILNHTDYRDTNRLKELLMEEKAAWDMSLFERGHSLVMQRLMSYYSKVAKFKEQGSLSYYYFLNELVATFDENSSIIIDKLKQVASKIFVKNNLTIQEVGGIEERAAVSKHIHLLIDDMLEGVPCNSTYFVFEDSVVNEGFLSSGKVQYVARGGNFRQHGFSYTGALRVLETIVRFDYLWKNVRVLGGAYGAFTQFATNGD
;
A
#
# COMPACT_ATOMS: atom_id res chain seq x y z
N VAL A 1 10.52 5.16 -5.94
CA VAL A 1 9.52 5.90 -6.73
C VAL A 1 8.18 5.21 -6.50
N PRO A 2 7.11 5.94 -6.17
CA PRO A 2 5.76 5.39 -6.10
C PRO A 2 5.32 4.88 -7.47
N VAL A 3 4.67 3.72 -7.51
CA VAL A 3 4.15 3.12 -8.73
C VAL A 3 2.76 2.54 -8.49
N VAL A 4 1.91 2.60 -9.50
CA VAL A 4 0.66 1.84 -9.54
C VAL A 4 0.96 0.54 -10.27
N VAL A 5 0.61 -0.59 -9.68
CA VAL A 5 0.88 -1.91 -10.24
C VAL A 5 -0.43 -2.57 -10.63
N VAL A 6 -0.60 -2.84 -11.91
CA VAL A 6 -1.68 -3.68 -12.43
C VAL A 6 -1.11 -5.04 -12.80
N ARG A 7 -1.71 -6.11 -12.31
CA ARG A 7 -1.23 -7.47 -12.52
C ARG A 7 -2.26 -8.32 -13.25
N GLY A 8 -1.83 -9.00 -14.29
CA GLY A 8 -2.60 -10.00 -15.00
C GLY A 8 -1.87 -11.36 -14.96
N LYS A 9 -2.62 -12.44 -14.95
CA LYS A 9 -2.11 -13.81 -15.07
C LYS A 9 -3.04 -14.61 -15.97
N SER A 10 -2.49 -15.26 -16.98
CA SER A 10 -3.25 -16.11 -17.89
C SER A 10 -2.42 -17.32 -18.35
N LEU A 11 -3.08 -18.29 -18.95
CA LEU A 11 -2.40 -19.29 -19.76
C LEU A 11 -1.91 -18.65 -21.05
N THR A 12 -0.86 -19.20 -21.67
CA THR A 12 -0.27 -18.70 -22.93
C THR A 12 -1.31 -18.58 -24.04
N THR A 13 -2.28 -19.50 -24.08
CA THR A 13 -3.40 -19.51 -25.04
C THR A 13 -4.41 -18.38 -24.86
N ASN A 14 -4.38 -17.64 -23.75
CA ASN A 14 -5.34 -16.59 -23.41
C ASN A 14 -4.64 -15.23 -23.17
N VAL A 15 -3.41 -15.07 -23.64
CA VAL A 15 -2.67 -13.81 -23.48
C VAL A 15 -3.35 -12.68 -24.24
N ASP A 16 -3.91 -12.93 -25.41
CA ASP A 16 -4.70 -11.98 -26.18
C ASP A 16 -5.86 -11.40 -25.38
N LYS A 17 -6.69 -12.28 -24.78
CA LYS A 17 -7.83 -11.88 -23.95
C LYS A 17 -7.40 -11.14 -22.68
N MET A 18 -6.27 -11.54 -22.09
CA MET A 18 -5.73 -10.84 -20.93
C MET A 18 -5.31 -9.40 -21.30
N MET A 19 -4.62 -9.22 -22.43
CA MET A 19 -4.20 -7.90 -22.91
C MET A 19 -5.39 -7.01 -23.27
N GLU A 20 -6.39 -7.57 -23.92
CA GLU A 20 -7.65 -6.88 -24.22
C GLU A 20 -8.36 -6.42 -22.96
N LEU A 21 -8.54 -7.30 -21.97
CA LEU A 21 -9.17 -6.95 -20.68
C LEU A 21 -8.39 -5.88 -19.91
N LEU A 22 -7.07 -5.97 -19.87
CA LEU A 22 -6.23 -4.95 -19.26
C LEU A 22 -6.37 -3.60 -20.00
N GLY A 23 -6.40 -3.63 -21.34
CA GLY A 23 -6.65 -2.43 -22.15
C GLY A 23 -8.02 -1.80 -21.84
N GLN A 24 -9.07 -2.60 -21.76
CA GLN A 24 -10.41 -2.13 -21.38
C GLN A 24 -10.44 -1.52 -19.99
N ILE A 25 -9.82 -2.16 -19.01
CA ILE A 25 -9.77 -1.66 -17.62
C ILE A 25 -9.00 -0.34 -17.54
N LEU A 26 -7.86 -0.21 -18.21
CA LEU A 26 -7.01 0.96 -18.08
C LEU A 26 -7.50 2.15 -18.92
N ASN A 27 -8.07 1.89 -20.10
CA ASN A 27 -8.41 2.93 -21.07
C ASN A 27 -9.90 3.25 -21.13
N HIS A 28 -10.77 2.28 -20.80
CA HIS A 28 -12.21 2.37 -21.07
C HIS A 28 -13.10 2.17 -19.82
N THR A 29 -12.56 2.23 -18.59
CA THR A 29 -13.37 2.13 -17.38
C THR A 29 -14.42 3.25 -17.34
N ASP A 30 -15.69 2.86 -17.20
CA ASP A 30 -16.79 3.80 -17.02
C ASP A 30 -17.00 4.14 -15.54
N TYR A 31 -16.61 5.35 -15.18
CA TYR A 31 -16.74 5.85 -13.81
C TYR A 31 -18.13 6.41 -13.48
N ARG A 32 -19.10 6.38 -14.43
CA ARG A 32 -20.41 7.02 -14.26
C ARG A 32 -21.41 6.20 -13.45
N ASP A 33 -21.15 4.92 -13.27
CA ASP A 33 -22.00 4.06 -12.43
C ASP A 33 -21.76 4.37 -10.94
N THR A 34 -22.49 5.37 -10.45
CA THR A 34 -22.40 5.85 -9.06
C THR A 34 -22.82 4.77 -8.06
N ASN A 35 -23.82 3.95 -8.41
CA ASN A 35 -24.29 2.89 -7.52
C ASN A 35 -23.20 1.84 -7.32
N ARG A 36 -22.62 1.37 -8.42
CA ARG A 36 -21.53 0.41 -8.35
C ARG A 36 -20.29 0.96 -7.66
N LEU A 37 -19.96 2.22 -7.90
CA LEU A 37 -18.83 2.86 -7.21
C LEU A 37 -19.06 2.93 -5.69
N LYS A 38 -20.27 3.28 -5.26
CA LYS A 38 -20.65 3.28 -3.85
C LYS A 38 -20.52 1.89 -3.22
N GLU A 39 -21.04 0.86 -3.90
CA GLU A 39 -20.91 -0.52 -3.44
C GLU A 39 -19.44 -0.92 -3.26
N LEU A 40 -18.58 -0.65 -4.23
CA LEU A 40 -17.15 -0.96 -4.15
C LEU A 40 -16.45 -0.24 -2.97
N LEU A 41 -16.78 1.02 -2.73
CA LEU A 41 -16.24 1.76 -1.58
C LEU A 41 -16.72 1.17 -0.24
N MET A 42 -17.98 0.73 -0.18
CA MET A 42 -18.53 0.08 1.01
C MET A 42 -17.91 -1.31 1.24
N GLU A 43 -17.72 -2.09 0.18
CA GLU A 43 -17.03 -3.39 0.23
C GLU A 43 -15.58 -3.22 0.74
N GLU A 44 -14.85 -2.26 0.19
CA GLU A 44 -13.48 -1.94 0.61
C GLU A 44 -13.43 -1.49 2.07
N LYS A 45 -14.36 -0.61 2.48
CA LYS A 45 -14.47 -0.19 3.88
C LYS A 45 -14.73 -1.37 4.81
N ALA A 46 -15.65 -2.27 4.46
CA ALA A 46 -15.94 -3.45 5.27
C ALA A 46 -14.72 -4.38 5.40
N ALA A 47 -13.95 -4.55 4.31
CA ALA A 47 -12.70 -5.31 4.34
C ALA A 47 -11.66 -4.66 5.28
N TRP A 48 -11.57 -3.34 5.28
CA TRP A 48 -10.72 -2.60 6.22
C TRP A 48 -11.18 -2.74 7.67
N ASP A 49 -12.47 -2.58 7.94
CA ASP A 49 -13.05 -2.75 9.29
C ASP A 49 -12.68 -4.13 9.88
N MET A 50 -12.74 -5.19 9.09
CA MET A 50 -12.30 -6.52 9.51
C MET A 50 -10.79 -6.60 9.72
N SER A 51 -9.99 -6.02 8.83
CA SER A 51 -8.54 -6.12 8.87
C SER A 51 -7.91 -5.36 10.05
N LEU A 52 -8.55 -4.31 10.56
CA LEU A 52 -8.06 -3.53 11.70
C LEU A 52 -7.77 -4.39 12.93
N PHE A 53 -8.65 -5.37 13.20
CA PHE A 53 -8.48 -6.26 14.35
C PHE A 53 -7.43 -7.34 14.13
N GLU A 54 -7.37 -7.89 12.93
CA GLU A 54 -6.42 -8.96 12.60
C GLU A 54 -4.99 -8.44 12.47
N ARG A 55 -4.82 -7.22 11.98
CA ARG A 55 -3.54 -6.61 11.61
C ARG A 55 -3.11 -5.47 12.53
N GLY A 56 -3.73 -5.30 13.69
CA GLY A 56 -3.50 -4.18 14.59
C GLY A 56 -2.01 -3.97 14.93
N HIS A 57 -1.25 -5.05 15.17
CA HIS A 57 0.19 -4.96 15.40
C HIS A 57 0.97 -4.35 14.21
N SER A 58 0.59 -4.71 12.97
CA SER A 58 1.22 -4.15 11.77
C SER A 58 0.84 -2.70 11.54
N LEU A 59 -0.40 -2.33 11.84
CA LEU A 59 -0.92 -0.96 11.69
C LEU A 59 -0.23 0.01 12.66
N VAL A 60 -0.10 -0.37 13.94
CA VAL A 60 0.59 0.47 14.92
C VAL A 60 2.09 0.58 14.62
N MET A 61 2.72 -0.49 14.12
CA MET A 61 4.10 -0.44 13.65
C MET A 61 4.26 0.51 12.46
N GLN A 62 3.42 0.37 11.43
CA GLN A 62 3.46 1.22 10.24
C GLN A 62 3.25 2.70 10.61
N ARG A 63 2.31 2.98 11.52
CA ARG A 63 2.04 4.33 12.01
C ARG A 63 3.23 4.89 12.78
N LEU A 64 3.80 4.12 13.70
CA LEU A 64 4.99 4.51 14.46
C LEU A 64 6.16 4.86 13.54
N MET A 65 6.47 3.98 12.58
CA MET A 65 7.57 4.19 11.63
C MET A 65 7.38 5.45 10.77
N SER A 66 6.14 5.86 10.53
CA SER A 66 5.82 7.05 9.76
C SER A 66 6.27 8.38 10.42
N TYR A 67 6.59 8.36 11.70
CA TYR A 67 7.04 9.56 12.43
C TYR A 67 8.51 9.92 12.18
N TYR A 68 9.32 8.94 11.77
CA TYR A 68 10.77 9.13 11.61
C TYR A 68 11.34 8.57 10.30
N SER A 69 10.51 7.96 9.46
CA SER A 69 10.92 7.42 8.16
C SER A 69 10.03 7.96 7.04
N LYS A 70 10.62 8.67 6.08
CA LYS A 70 9.90 9.23 4.91
C LYS A 70 9.25 8.13 4.06
N VAL A 71 9.92 6.98 3.93
CA VAL A 71 9.39 5.81 3.20
C VAL A 71 8.19 5.22 3.94
N ALA A 72 8.30 5.10 5.27
CA ALA A 72 7.20 4.60 6.09
C ALA A 72 6.02 5.58 6.09
N LYS A 73 6.28 6.90 6.09
CA LYS A 73 5.23 7.92 5.98
C LYS A 73 4.49 7.84 4.65
N PHE A 74 5.21 7.61 3.55
CA PHE A 74 4.57 7.35 2.27
C PHE A 74 3.70 6.09 2.29
N LYS A 75 4.21 4.99 2.86
CA LYS A 75 3.43 3.73 2.98
C LYS A 75 2.22 3.88 3.88
N GLU A 76 2.31 4.72 4.91
CA GLU A 76 1.24 4.98 5.86
C GLU A 76 0.04 5.68 5.21
N GLN A 77 0.24 6.43 4.11
CA GLN A 77 -0.86 6.97 3.30
C GLN A 77 -1.79 5.88 2.74
N GLY A 78 -1.32 4.67 2.57
CA GLY A 78 -2.11 3.48 2.20
C GLY A 78 -2.47 2.58 3.39
N SER A 79 -2.42 3.09 4.61
CA SER A 79 -2.70 2.36 5.86
C SER A 79 -3.82 3.03 6.65
N LEU A 80 -3.58 3.47 7.88
CA LEU A 80 -4.60 4.14 8.70
C LEU A 80 -5.09 5.45 8.08
N SER A 81 -4.21 6.23 7.45
CA SER A 81 -4.62 7.44 6.73
C SER A 81 -5.60 7.13 5.60
N TYR A 82 -5.36 6.05 4.85
CA TYR A 82 -6.32 5.59 3.83
C TYR A 82 -7.65 5.17 4.44
N TYR A 83 -7.63 4.44 5.55
CA TYR A 83 -8.86 4.03 6.23
C TYR A 83 -9.71 5.22 6.67
N TYR A 84 -9.11 6.27 7.25
CA TYR A 84 -9.84 7.50 7.59
C TYR A 84 -10.40 8.21 6.37
N PHE A 85 -9.59 8.34 5.32
CA PHE A 85 -10.02 8.90 4.05
C PHE A 85 -11.19 8.10 3.44
N LEU A 86 -11.12 6.78 3.46
CA LEU A 86 -12.18 5.90 2.96
C LEU A 86 -13.49 6.05 3.75
N ASN A 87 -13.41 6.17 5.08
CA ASN A 87 -14.56 6.45 5.92
C ASN A 87 -15.24 7.78 5.55
N GLU A 88 -14.45 8.82 5.33
CA GLU A 88 -14.95 10.13 4.90
C GLU A 88 -15.60 10.04 3.52
N LEU A 89 -14.96 9.37 2.56
CA LEU A 89 -15.51 9.15 1.23
C LEU A 89 -16.87 8.45 1.28
N VAL A 90 -16.98 7.37 2.05
CA VAL A 90 -18.23 6.62 2.18
C VAL A 90 -19.31 7.46 2.86
N ALA A 91 -18.96 8.19 3.92
CA ALA A 91 -19.90 9.01 4.66
C ALA A 91 -20.48 10.18 3.85
N THR A 92 -19.68 10.74 2.93
CA THR A 92 -20.06 11.92 2.13
C THR A 92 -20.35 11.59 0.66
N PHE A 93 -20.43 10.31 0.31
CA PHE A 93 -20.50 9.86 -1.09
C PHE A 93 -21.71 10.44 -1.82
N ASP A 94 -22.89 10.39 -1.21
CA ASP A 94 -24.13 10.81 -1.88
C ASP A 94 -24.12 12.30 -2.24
N GLU A 95 -23.44 13.12 -1.44
CA GLU A 95 -23.29 14.55 -1.67
C GLU A 95 -22.16 14.88 -2.66
N ASN A 96 -21.10 14.06 -2.70
CA ASN A 96 -19.86 14.35 -3.40
C ASN A 96 -19.56 13.39 -4.57
N SER A 97 -20.50 12.53 -4.98
CA SER A 97 -20.24 11.48 -5.98
C SER A 97 -19.68 12.02 -7.30
N SER A 98 -20.17 13.15 -7.80
CA SER A 98 -19.65 13.78 -9.01
C SER A 98 -18.20 14.24 -8.86
N ILE A 99 -17.84 14.83 -7.71
CA ILE A 99 -16.48 15.30 -7.41
C ILE A 99 -15.53 14.10 -7.31
N ILE A 100 -15.98 13.01 -6.68
CA ILE A 100 -15.20 11.78 -6.54
C ILE A 100 -14.93 11.18 -7.92
N ILE A 101 -15.93 11.07 -8.78
CA ILE A 101 -15.82 10.59 -10.16
C ILE A 101 -14.83 11.44 -10.96
N ASP A 102 -14.95 12.75 -10.89
CA ASP A 102 -14.05 13.65 -11.62
C ASP A 102 -12.61 13.52 -11.14
N LYS A 103 -12.39 13.36 -9.85
CA LYS A 103 -11.06 13.08 -9.30
C LYS A 103 -10.51 11.73 -9.74
N LEU A 104 -11.31 10.67 -9.78
CA LEU A 104 -10.89 9.36 -10.31
C LEU A 104 -10.47 9.44 -11.77
N LYS A 105 -11.25 10.13 -12.62
CA LYS A 105 -10.91 10.38 -14.02
C LYS A 105 -9.61 11.17 -14.16
N GLN A 106 -9.43 12.22 -13.35
CA GLN A 106 -8.19 13.01 -13.36
C GLN A 106 -6.97 12.18 -12.96
N VAL A 107 -7.10 11.32 -11.94
CA VAL A 107 -6.01 10.42 -11.52
C VAL A 107 -5.71 9.41 -12.61
N ALA A 108 -6.72 8.74 -13.16
CA ALA A 108 -6.57 7.76 -14.23
C ALA A 108 -5.88 8.36 -15.46
N SER A 109 -6.31 9.56 -15.91
CA SER A 109 -5.74 10.24 -17.06
C SER A 109 -4.28 10.69 -16.88
N LYS A 110 -3.81 10.80 -15.65
CA LYS A 110 -2.40 11.12 -15.34
C LYS A 110 -1.52 9.88 -15.16
N ILE A 111 -2.10 8.79 -14.70
CA ILE A 111 -1.35 7.58 -14.36
C ILE A 111 -1.29 6.64 -15.57
N PHE A 112 -2.44 6.37 -16.20
CA PHE A 112 -2.56 5.40 -17.29
C PHE A 112 -2.27 6.03 -18.64
N VAL A 113 -1.00 6.36 -18.85
CA VAL A 113 -0.49 6.97 -20.09
C VAL A 113 0.77 6.24 -20.55
N LYS A 114 1.04 6.21 -21.86
CA LYS A 114 2.18 5.49 -22.45
C LYS A 114 3.51 5.90 -21.81
N ASN A 115 3.72 7.18 -21.56
CA ASN A 115 4.97 7.70 -21.00
C ASN A 115 5.27 7.22 -19.56
N ASN A 116 4.25 6.76 -18.84
CA ASN A 116 4.40 6.21 -17.49
C ASN A 116 4.44 4.68 -17.46
N LEU A 117 4.20 4.02 -18.60
CA LEU A 117 4.04 2.57 -18.64
C LEU A 117 5.40 1.87 -18.59
N THR A 118 5.50 0.93 -17.67
CA THR A 118 6.56 -0.08 -17.66
C THR A 118 5.91 -1.45 -17.57
N ILE A 119 6.20 -2.32 -18.52
CA ILE A 119 5.67 -3.68 -18.54
C ILE A 119 6.78 -4.63 -18.12
N GLN A 120 6.47 -5.43 -17.10
CA GLN A 120 7.32 -6.53 -16.65
C GLN A 120 6.58 -7.84 -16.87
N GLU A 121 7.21 -8.74 -17.58
CA GLU A 121 6.69 -10.10 -17.84
C GLU A 121 7.55 -11.14 -17.13
N VAL A 122 6.88 -12.21 -16.69
CA VAL A 122 7.52 -13.39 -16.13
C VAL A 122 6.98 -14.61 -16.88
N GLY A 123 7.85 -15.28 -17.62
CA GLY A 123 7.50 -16.44 -18.42
C GLY A 123 8.71 -16.92 -19.24
N GLY A 124 8.54 -17.97 -20.01
CA GLY A 124 9.52 -18.48 -20.96
C GLY A 124 9.55 -17.70 -22.28
N ILE A 125 10.24 -18.27 -23.28
CA ILE A 125 10.38 -17.62 -24.59
C ILE A 125 9.04 -17.56 -25.36
N GLU A 126 8.23 -18.61 -25.24
CA GLU A 126 6.92 -18.69 -25.92
C GLU A 126 5.93 -17.68 -25.30
N GLU A 127 5.91 -17.56 -23.98
CA GLU A 127 5.09 -16.59 -23.26
C GLU A 127 5.47 -15.16 -23.63
N ARG A 128 6.76 -14.86 -23.70
CA ARG A 128 7.28 -13.56 -24.15
C ARG A 128 6.84 -13.24 -25.57
N ALA A 129 6.94 -14.19 -26.48
CA ALA A 129 6.50 -14.02 -27.87
C ALA A 129 4.99 -13.74 -27.95
N ALA A 130 4.18 -14.43 -27.14
CA ALA A 130 2.75 -14.20 -27.05
C ALA A 130 2.41 -12.80 -26.51
N VAL A 131 3.10 -12.36 -25.44
CA VAL A 131 2.93 -11.00 -24.89
C VAL A 131 3.31 -9.96 -25.95
N SER A 132 4.48 -10.08 -26.57
CA SER A 132 4.94 -9.13 -27.61
C SER A 132 3.98 -9.03 -28.79
N LYS A 133 3.36 -10.14 -29.18
CA LYS A 133 2.39 -10.19 -30.27
C LYS A 133 1.09 -9.43 -29.95
N HIS A 134 0.64 -9.49 -28.70
CA HIS A 134 -0.68 -8.97 -28.29
C HIS A 134 -0.64 -7.69 -27.45
N ILE A 135 0.56 -7.16 -27.18
CA ILE A 135 0.74 -5.96 -26.33
C ILE A 135 0.02 -4.72 -26.89
N HIS A 136 -0.15 -4.65 -28.21
CA HIS A 136 -0.87 -3.56 -28.88
C HIS A 136 -2.32 -3.44 -28.38
N LEU A 137 -2.98 -4.55 -28.01
CA LEU A 137 -4.33 -4.55 -27.44
C LEU A 137 -4.43 -3.78 -26.11
N LEU A 138 -3.31 -3.66 -25.41
CA LEU A 138 -3.21 -2.89 -24.17
C LEU A 138 -2.89 -1.41 -24.44
N ILE A 139 -1.95 -1.13 -25.37
CA ILE A 139 -1.31 0.18 -25.44
C ILE A 139 -1.85 1.09 -26.55
N ASP A 140 -2.49 0.57 -27.60
CA ASP A 140 -2.87 1.38 -28.76
C ASP A 140 -3.85 2.51 -28.39
N ASP A 141 -4.80 2.25 -27.50
CA ASP A 141 -5.78 3.22 -27.04
C ASP A 141 -5.29 4.11 -25.88
N MET A 142 -4.08 3.85 -25.36
CA MET A 142 -3.53 4.68 -24.27
C MET A 142 -3.10 6.05 -24.80
N LEU A 143 -3.40 7.09 -24.02
CA LEU A 143 -2.92 8.45 -24.30
C LEU A 143 -1.40 8.54 -24.13
N GLU A 144 -0.75 9.39 -24.93
CA GLU A 144 0.71 9.59 -24.83
C GLU A 144 1.14 10.14 -23.46
N GLY A 145 0.33 10.97 -22.84
CA GLY A 145 0.64 11.66 -21.60
C GLY A 145 1.47 12.92 -21.79
N VAL A 146 1.42 13.78 -20.80
CA VAL A 146 2.26 14.97 -20.72
C VAL A 146 3.47 14.63 -19.85
N PRO A 147 4.71 14.97 -20.24
CA PRO A 147 5.86 14.80 -19.37
C PRO A 147 5.60 15.46 -18.02
N CYS A 148 5.59 14.67 -16.96
CA CYS A 148 5.38 15.18 -15.60
C CYS A 148 6.74 15.56 -15.01
N ASN A 149 6.88 16.80 -14.56
CA ASN A 149 8.01 17.18 -13.73
C ASN A 149 7.93 16.41 -12.41
N SER A 150 9.02 15.76 -12.03
CA SER A 150 9.11 15.06 -10.76
C SER A 150 8.87 16.03 -9.62
N THR A 151 7.76 15.87 -8.92
CA THR A 151 7.50 16.58 -7.66
C THR A 151 8.04 15.73 -6.50
N TYR A 152 8.83 16.34 -5.65
CA TYR A 152 9.27 15.69 -4.43
C TYR A 152 8.20 15.89 -3.35
N PHE A 153 7.73 14.81 -2.76
CA PHE A 153 6.92 14.91 -1.56
C PHE A 153 7.82 15.30 -0.38
N VAL A 154 7.52 16.44 0.21
CA VAL A 154 8.13 16.85 1.47
C VAL A 154 7.17 16.42 2.58
N PHE A 155 7.59 15.46 3.37
CA PHE A 155 6.86 15.07 4.57
C PHE A 155 7.52 15.80 5.76
N GLU A 156 6.73 16.49 6.55
CA GLU A 156 7.18 17.01 7.83
C GLU A 156 7.37 15.85 8.81
N ASP A 157 8.53 15.80 9.45
CA ASP A 157 8.80 14.84 10.51
C ASP A 157 8.07 15.30 11.77
N SER A 158 7.19 14.47 12.28
CA SER A 158 6.47 14.73 13.52
C SER A 158 6.50 13.49 14.40
N VAL A 159 7.16 13.58 15.54
CA VAL A 159 7.08 12.52 16.56
C VAL A 159 5.87 12.79 17.43
N VAL A 160 4.93 11.87 17.45
CA VAL A 160 3.70 11.98 18.24
C VAL A 160 3.51 10.71 19.06
N ASN A 161 2.95 10.84 20.26
CA ASN A 161 2.40 9.72 21.00
C ASN A 161 0.90 9.67 20.72
N GLU A 162 0.45 8.64 20.02
CA GLU A 162 -0.94 8.49 19.62
C GLU A 162 -1.56 7.25 20.22
N GLY A 163 -2.87 7.31 20.47
CA GLY A 163 -3.70 6.16 20.83
C GLY A 163 -4.91 6.09 19.92
N PHE A 164 -5.19 4.91 19.39
CA PHE A 164 -6.38 4.65 18.56
C PHE A 164 -7.35 3.78 19.36
N LEU A 165 -8.58 4.23 19.48
CA LEU A 165 -9.64 3.47 20.12
C LEU A 165 -10.31 2.54 19.12
N SER A 166 -10.56 1.30 19.56
CA SER A 166 -11.31 0.33 18.79
C SER A 166 -12.25 -0.46 19.71
N SER A 167 -13.22 -1.15 19.14
CA SER A 167 -14.09 -2.07 19.88
C SER A 167 -13.42 -3.41 20.24
N GLY A 168 -12.17 -3.62 19.80
CA GLY A 168 -11.40 -4.83 20.07
C GLY A 168 -11.03 -4.97 21.56
N LYS A 169 -10.96 -6.22 22.03
CA LYS A 169 -10.53 -6.54 23.40
C LYS A 169 -9.01 -6.71 23.55
N VAL A 170 -8.26 -6.55 22.44
CA VAL A 170 -6.80 -6.73 22.41
C VAL A 170 -6.15 -5.38 22.22
N GLN A 171 -5.12 -5.10 23.02
CA GLN A 171 -4.31 -3.90 22.89
C GLN A 171 -3.03 -4.20 22.09
N TYR A 172 -2.71 -3.32 21.16
CA TYR A 172 -1.47 -3.35 20.41
C TYR A 172 -0.64 -2.13 20.78
N VAL A 173 0.60 -2.35 21.20
CA VAL A 173 1.52 -1.28 21.62
C VAL A 173 2.79 -1.39 20.77
N ALA A 174 3.22 -0.29 20.19
CA ALA A 174 4.49 -0.20 19.47
C ALA A 174 5.35 0.94 20.05
N ARG A 175 6.65 0.72 20.11
CA ARG A 175 7.65 1.71 20.46
C ARG A 175 8.86 1.55 19.53
N GLY A 176 9.38 2.65 19.04
CA GLY A 176 10.53 2.61 18.13
C GLY A 176 11.13 3.99 17.87
N GLY A 177 12.15 4.01 17.07
CA GLY A 177 12.86 5.18 16.62
C GLY A 177 13.93 4.80 15.60
N ASN A 178 14.54 5.76 14.93
CA ASN A 178 15.60 5.52 13.97
C ASN A 178 16.98 5.67 14.63
N PHE A 179 17.66 4.55 14.88
CA PHE A 179 18.95 4.55 15.57
C PHE A 179 20.06 5.24 14.76
N ARG A 180 19.94 5.32 13.43
CA ARG A 180 20.93 6.03 12.59
C ARG A 180 20.87 7.53 12.78
N GLN A 181 19.71 8.10 13.11
CA GLN A 181 19.56 9.51 13.46
C GLN A 181 20.30 9.85 14.77
N HIS A 182 20.58 8.83 15.60
CA HIS A 182 21.36 8.97 16.83
C HIS A 182 22.87 8.61 16.65
N GLY A 183 23.33 8.51 15.41
CA GLY A 183 24.75 8.28 15.10
C GLY A 183 25.18 6.81 15.10
N PHE A 184 24.26 5.86 15.28
CA PHE A 184 24.60 4.45 15.25
C PHE A 184 24.55 3.89 13.82
N SER A 185 25.47 2.98 13.51
CA SER A 185 25.52 2.27 12.23
C SER A 185 24.88 0.89 12.33
N TYR A 186 24.27 0.45 11.25
CA TYR A 186 23.79 -0.94 11.16
C TYR A 186 24.98 -1.89 11.03
N THR A 187 25.00 -2.93 11.86
CA THR A 187 25.98 -4.04 11.79
C THR A 187 25.27 -5.37 11.97
N GLY A 188 25.92 -6.47 11.59
CA GLY A 188 25.42 -7.82 11.83
C GLY A 188 25.16 -8.14 13.30
N ALA A 189 25.83 -7.45 14.24
CA ALA A 189 25.59 -7.58 15.67
C ALA A 189 24.16 -7.22 16.08
N LEU A 190 23.49 -6.30 15.36
CA LEU A 190 22.10 -5.94 15.62
C LEU A 190 21.14 -7.11 15.34
N ARG A 191 21.46 -8.00 14.38
CA ARG A 191 20.68 -9.22 14.14
C ARG A 191 20.81 -10.22 15.28
N VAL A 192 22.00 -10.32 15.86
CA VAL A 192 22.23 -11.15 17.06
C VAL A 192 21.47 -10.54 18.25
N LEU A 193 21.58 -9.23 18.45
CA LEU A 193 20.85 -8.53 19.50
C LEU A 193 19.32 -8.71 19.35
N GLU A 194 18.79 -8.60 18.14
CA GLU A 194 17.38 -8.85 17.83
C GLU A 194 16.94 -10.24 18.33
N THR A 195 17.75 -11.25 18.06
CA THR A 195 17.47 -12.63 18.49
C THR A 195 17.47 -12.75 20.02
N ILE A 196 18.48 -12.18 20.68
CA ILE A 196 18.58 -12.18 22.15
C ILE A 196 17.37 -11.45 22.77
N VAL A 197 17.08 -10.24 22.34
CA VAL A 197 15.95 -9.46 22.86
C VAL A 197 14.64 -10.20 22.64
N ARG A 198 14.44 -10.79 21.46
CA ARG A 198 13.23 -11.53 21.13
C ARG A 198 13.00 -12.72 22.03
N PHE A 199 14.01 -13.59 22.25
CA PHE A 199 13.83 -14.85 22.95
C PHE A 199 14.12 -14.75 24.45
N ASP A 200 15.19 -14.06 24.86
CA ASP A 200 15.57 -14.00 26.27
C ASP A 200 14.78 -12.96 27.07
N TYR A 201 14.33 -11.89 26.42
CA TYR A 201 13.59 -10.85 27.13
C TYR A 201 12.10 -10.84 26.76
N LEU A 202 11.75 -10.57 25.49
CA LEU A 202 10.36 -10.37 25.08
C LEU A 202 9.52 -11.63 25.25
N TRP A 203 10.05 -12.77 24.84
CA TRP A 203 9.35 -14.04 24.98
C TRP A 203 9.11 -14.39 26.44
N LYS A 204 10.13 -14.31 27.29
CA LYS A 204 10.02 -14.68 28.71
C LYS A 204 9.16 -13.71 29.49
N ASN A 205 9.44 -12.40 29.39
CA ASN A 205 8.85 -11.41 30.29
C ASN A 205 7.53 -10.86 29.78
N VAL A 206 7.39 -10.64 28.46
CA VAL A 206 6.18 -10.02 27.89
C VAL A 206 5.15 -11.09 27.53
N ARG A 207 5.56 -12.15 26.85
CA ARG A 207 4.60 -13.18 26.42
C ARG A 207 4.30 -14.18 27.53
N VAL A 208 5.29 -14.83 28.12
CA VAL A 208 5.07 -15.93 29.08
C VAL A 208 4.62 -15.39 30.43
N LEU A 209 5.37 -14.46 31.02
CA LEU A 209 5.03 -13.89 32.34
C LEU A 209 3.96 -12.81 32.26
N GLY A 210 4.01 -11.96 31.24
CA GLY A 210 3.05 -10.85 31.06
C GLY A 210 1.74 -11.25 30.39
N GLY A 211 1.64 -12.47 29.85
CA GLY A 211 0.41 -12.97 29.24
C GLY A 211 0.07 -12.35 27.86
N ALA A 212 1.00 -11.65 27.22
CA ALA A 212 0.78 -11.09 25.89
C ALA A 212 0.69 -12.20 24.85
N TYR A 213 -0.14 -12.00 23.81
CA TYR A 213 -0.27 -12.95 22.69
C TYR A 213 1.01 -13.07 21.88
N GLY A 214 1.74 -11.95 21.70
CA GLY A 214 3.03 -11.91 21.00
C GLY A 214 3.82 -10.65 21.33
N ALA A 215 5.13 -10.71 21.13
CA ALA A 215 6.02 -9.56 21.24
C ALA A 215 7.14 -9.70 20.20
N PHE A 216 7.44 -8.61 19.52
CA PHE A 216 8.35 -8.59 18.37
C PHE A 216 9.35 -7.44 18.53
N THR A 217 10.53 -7.62 17.96
CA THR A 217 11.53 -6.56 17.79
C THR A 217 12.19 -6.71 16.43
N GLN A 218 12.63 -5.61 15.86
CA GLN A 218 13.28 -5.56 14.56
C GLN A 218 14.29 -4.40 14.53
N PHE A 219 15.44 -4.62 13.89
CA PHE A 219 16.40 -3.59 13.54
C PHE A 219 16.58 -3.61 12.01
N ALA A 220 16.05 -2.60 11.32
CA ALA A 220 16.17 -2.52 9.88
C ALA A 220 17.48 -1.82 9.44
N THR A 221 17.98 -2.14 8.24
CA THR A 221 19.23 -1.59 7.72
C THR A 221 19.18 -0.08 7.49
N ASN A 222 18.00 0.49 7.29
CA ASN A 222 17.77 1.94 7.17
C ASN A 222 17.67 2.66 8.53
N GLY A 223 17.73 1.93 9.64
CA GLY A 223 17.73 2.47 11.00
C GLY A 223 16.38 2.39 11.71
N ASP A 224 15.34 1.91 11.04
CA ASP A 224 13.97 1.79 11.59
C ASP A 224 13.82 0.54 12.45
#